data_8f89f9d790237833cb1a0a589afa1add
#
_entry.id   8f89f9d790237833cb1a0a589afa1add
#
_cell.length_a   1.000
_cell.length_b   1.000
_cell.length_c   1.000
_cell.angle_alpha   90.00
_cell.angle_beta   90.00
_cell.angle_gamma   90.00
#
_symmetry.space_group_name_H-M   'P 1'
#
loop_
_entity.id
_entity.type
_entity.pdbx_description
1 polymer ?
#
loop_
_entity_poly.entity_id
_entity_poly.type
_entity_poly.pdbx_seq_one_letter_code
_entity_poly.pdbx_strand_id
1 'polypeptide(L)'
;MNWLTKIFKKEPEFKEYPKNISWMLKDDLSPNIKNLKKCKEFNALIGVKQSPKWHKEGDVWNHTMNVAKEMFRLVSDNSWFLTKHDKYVLMVAALCHDLGKAKTTYFDEKEQDWKCMNHGFVGEQITRALLYDQDINTREEICWLVRWHMNFHHILQKTHTDQFSEIVRLSRGYSTIEKLLILNLADSRGSKSEENSEEKINERITAIANLATLNECYIKPFRYNRKEPDCNMYVMIGFPGSGKDTYIQKFLKNLPCICRDDIREEIKDGKVLGRKLMLDNQGEAAVTNIVNERIKNCCLNKKDFVINQTSLKKKYRLEFKDIASKYANVNVVYVYVEAPSIQECIDRRGGGKWNDIIKRMLSDFEFPDKSECDKLIIYKQ
;
A
#
# COMPACT_ATOMS: atom_id res chain seq x y z
N MET A 1 -14.01 -1.27 -32.66
CA MET A 1 -14.20 0.05 -32.04
C MET A 1 -14.56 -0.13 -30.59
N ASN A 2 -13.69 0.29 -29.72
CA ASN A 2 -13.54 -0.11 -28.33
C ASN A 2 -14.78 0.17 -27.47
N TRP A 3 -15.53 -0.87 -27.09
CA TRP A 3 -16.62 -0.76 -26.11
C TRP A 3 -16.10 -0.42 -24.70
N LEU A 4 -14.84 -0.75 -24.36
CA LEU A 4 -14.15 -0.34 -23.12
C LEU A 4 -14.11 1.18 -22.95
N THR A 5 -14.03 1.96 -24.06
CA THR A 5 -13.98 3.43 -24.01
C THR A 5 -15.33 4.09 -23.68
N LYS A 6 -16.44 3.34 -23.69
CA LYS A 6 -17.78 3.84 -23.33
C LYS A 6 -18.09 3.80 -21.83
N ILE A 7 -17.33 3.01 -21.05
CA ILE A 7 -17.61 2.73 -19.64
C ILE A 7 -17.01 3.79 -18.72
N PHE A 8 -15.87 4.40 -19.10
CA PHE A 8 -15.07 5.24 -18.20
C PHE A 8 -15.04 6.72 -18.64
N LYS A 9 -16.19 7.42 -18.56
CA LYS A 9 -16.23 8.87 -18.77
C LYS A 9 -16.29 9.62 -17.45
N LYS A 10 -15.14 10.10 -16.97
CA LYS A 10 -15.04 11.26 -16.07
C LYS A 10 -13.85 12.11 -16.47
N GLU A 11 -14.09 13.40 -16.73
CA GLU A 11 -13.01 14.37 -16.94
C GLU A 11 -12.27 14.62 -15.65
N PRO A 12 -10.93 14.56 -15.63
CA PRO A 12 -10.14 14.80 -14.43
C PRO A 12 -9.52 16.20 -14.41
N GLU A 13 -9.48 16.80 -13.22
CA GLU A 13 -8.73 18.02 -12.93
C GLU A 13 -7.22 17.79 -13.13
N PHE A 14 -6.57 18.72 -13.83
CA PHE A 14 -5.13 18.69 -14.11
C PHE A 14 -4.31 18.91 -12.82
N LYS A 15 -3.47 17.93 -12.46
CA LYS A 15 -2.36 18.13 -11.51
C LYS A 15 -1.04 18.11 -12.26
N GLU A 16 -0.13 19.05 -11.93
CA GLU A 16 1.22 19.07 -12.47
C GLU A 16 2.00 17.81 -12.05
N TYR A 17 2.92 17.34 -12.91
CA TYR A 17 3.79 16.22 -12.61
C TYR A 17 4.69 16.51 -11.42
N PRO A 18 4.89 15.56 -10.49
CA PRO A 18 5.88 15.68 -9.44
C PRO A 18 7.28 15.82 -10.05
N LYS A 19 8.00 16.87 -9.67
CA LYS A 19 9.29 17.25 -10.26
C LYS A 19 10.45 16.24 -10.02
N ASN A 20 10.28 15.22 -9.18
CA ASN A 20 11.39 14.45 -8.63
C ASN A 20 11.55 13.00 -9.10
N ILE A 21 10.80 12.53 -10.11
CA ILE A 21 11.01 11.18 -10.69
C ILE A 21 11.68 11.25 -12.08
N SER A 22 12.22 12.37 -12.45
CA SER A 22 12.99 12.55 -13.71
C SER A 22 14.16 11.57 -13.90
N TRP A 23 14.53 10.84 -12.85
CA TRP A 23 15.57 9.82 -12.95
C TRP A 23 15.06 8.47 -13.48
N MET A 24 13.79 8.11 -13.31
CA MET A 24 13.21 6.85 -13.83
C MET A 24 12.76 6.95 -15.27
N LEU A 25 12.17 8.09 -15.62
CA LEU A 25 11.59 8.35 -16.93
C LEU A 25 12.29 9.56 -17.56
N LYS A 26 12.27 9.62 -18.89
CA LYS A 26 12.61 10.81 -19.66
C LYS A 26 11.39 11.72 -19.80
N ASP A 27 11.57 12.90 -20.38
CA ASP A 27 10.49 13.89 -20.58
C ASP A 27 9.34 13.36 -21.45
N ASP A 28 9.63 12.43 -22.36
CA ASP A 28 8.66 11.73 -23.20
C ASP A 28 7.98 10.54 -22.50
N LEU A 29 8.22 10.34 -21.21
CA LEU A 29 7.82 9.20 -20.40
C LEU A 29 8.48 7.87 -20.74
N SER A 30 9.42 7.80 -21.69
CA SER A 30 10.17 6.57 -21.94
C SER A 30 11.11 6.24 -20.75
N PRO A 31 11.40 4.95 -20.49
CA PRO A 31 12.29 4.55 -19.41
C PRO A 31 13.71 5.12 -19.54
N ASN A 32 14.24 5.67 -18.46
CA ASN A 32 15.66 6.09 -18.40
C ASN A 32 16.53 4.90 -17.98
N ILE A 33 16.80 4.01 -18.91
CA ILE A 33 17.52 2.75 -18.69
C ILE A 33 18.86 2.95 -17.99
N LYS A 34 19.60 4.03 -18.33
CA LYS A 34 20.90 4.34 -17.72
C LYS A 34 20.77 4.60 -16.22
N ASN A 35 19.75 5.32 -15.81
CA ASN A 35 19.51 5.62 -14.40
C ASN A 35 18.92 4.43 -13.66
N LEU A 36 17.98 3.71 -14.28
CA LEU A 36 17.40 2.49 -13.70
C LEU A 36 18.50 1.47 -13.37
N LYS A 37 19.46 1.21 -14.26
CA LYS A 37 20.58 0.30 -13.99
C LYS A 37 21.50 0.76 -12.84
N LYS A 38 21.53 2.04 -12.51
CA LYS A 38 22.28 2.57 -11.36
C LYS A 38 21.51 2.45 -10.04
N CYS A 39 20.22 2.32 -10.09
CA CYS A 39 19.39 2.11 -8.91
C CYS A 39 19.51 0.66 -8.44
N LYS A 40 19.83 0.47 -7.16
CA LYS A 40 20.06 -0.84 -6.53
C LYS A 40 18.89 -1.80 -6.72
N GLU A 41 17.67 -1.29 -6.55
CA GLU A 41 16.44 -2.07 -6.60
C GLU A 41 16.16 -2.61 -8.00
N PHE A 42 16.38 -1.80 -9.03
CA PHE A 42 16.24 -2.22 -10.42
C PHE A 42 17.42 -3.08 -10.89
N ASN A 43 18.63 -2.76 -10.46
CA ASN A 43 19.82 -3.56 -10.79
C ASN A 43 19.72 -4.99 -10.25
N ALA A 44 19.07 -5.16 -9.08
CA ALA A 44 18.83 -6.46 -8.47
C ALA A 44 17.90 -7.39 -9.28
N LEU A 45 17.20 -6.88 -10.29
CA LEU A 45 16.36 -7.70 -11.19
C LEU A 45 17.16 -8.43 -12.25
N ILE A 46 18.40 -7.99 -12.53
CA ILE A 46 19.26 -8.57 -13.55
C ILE A 46 19.69 -9.97 -13.09
N GLY A 47 19.43 -10.97 -13.92
CA GLY A 47 19.75 -12.38 -13.65
C GLY A 47 18.78 -13.11 -12.72
N VAL A 48 17.74 -12.45 -12.20
CA VAL A 48 16.69 -13.11 -11.40
C VAL A 48 15.88 -14.02 -12.32
N LYS A 49 15.89 -15.31 -11.99
CA LYS A 49 15.23 -16.37 -12.78
C LYS A 49 13.71 -16.28 -12.68
N GLN A 50 13.02 -16.72 -13.72
CA GLN A 50 11.57 -16.82 -13.79
C GLN A 50 11.19 -18.17 -14.41
N SER A 51 9.94 -18.61 -14.21
CA SER A 51 9.41 -19.79 -14.87
C SER A 51 9.49 -19.67 -16.40
N PRO A 52 10.21 -20.57 -17.09
CA PRO A 52 10.30 -20.53 -18.56
C PRO A 52 8.95 -20.76 -19.24
N LYS A 53 7.99 -21.35 -18.54
CA LYS A 53 6.62 -21.57 -19.03
C LYS A 53 5.92 -20.24 -19.32
N TRP A 54 6.15 -19.23 -18.45
CA TRP A 54 5.48 -17.94 -18.51
C TRP A 54 6.36 -16.82 -19.05
N HIS A 55 7.69 -16.96 -18.97
CA HIS A 55 8.67 -15.92 -19.24
C HIS A 55 9.83 -16.42 -20.10
N LYS A 56 9.57 -16.67 -21.39
CA LYS A 56 10.60 -17.06 -22.38
C LYS A 56 11.58 -15.92 -22.71
N GLU A 57 11.29 -14.69 -22.26
CA GLU A 57 12.15 -13.50 -22.43
C GLU A 57 13.38 -13.50 -21.53
N GLY A 58 13.46 -14.39 -20.53
CA GLY A 58 14.62 -14.61 -19.68
C GLY A 58 14.44 -14.14 -18.25
N ASP A 59 15.26 -13.17 -17.79
CA ASP A 59 15.25 -12.69 -16.42
C ASP A 59 14.19 -11.60 -16.16
N VAL A 60 13.98 -11.25 -14.87
CA VAL A 60 13.00 -10.25 -14.46
C VAL A 60 13.30 -8.86 -15.04
N TRP A 61 14.59 -8.51 -15.22
CA TRP A 61 14.94 -7.25 -15.85
C TRP A 61 14.42 -7.15 -17.29
N ASN A 62 14.65 -8.19 -18.11
CA ASN A 62 14.19 -8.24 -19.49
C ASN A 62 12.66 -8.17 -19.57
N HIS A 63 11.98 -8.92 -18.69
CA HIS A 63 10.53 -8.86 -18.56
C HIS A 63 10.06 -7.42 -18.24
N THR A 64 10.62 -6.81 -17.18
CA THR A 64 10.26 -5.43 -16.76
C THR A 64 10.45 -4.42 -17.91
N MET A 65 11.52 -4.54 -18.69
CA MET A 65 11.75 -3.65 -19.85
C MET A 65 10.76 -3.88 -20.98
N ASN A 66 10.34 -5.13 -21.22
CA ASN A 66 9.28 -5.45 -22.19
C ASN A 66 7.94 -4.86 -21.73
N VAL A 67 7.58 -5.04 -20.47
CA VAL A 67 6.36 -4.48 -19.87
C VAL A 67 6.35 -2.95 -19.97
N ALA A 68 7.46 -2.29 -19.65
CA ALA A 68 7.58 -0.85 -19.78
C ALA A 68 7.43 -0.37 -21.23
N LYS A 69 7.94 -1.14 -22.21
CA LYS A 69 7.76 -0.85 -23.64
C LYS A 69 6.30 -0.99 -24.07
N GLU A 70 5.62 -2.05 -23.65
CA GLU A 70 4.19 -2.22 -23.93
C GLU A 70 3.34 -1.14 -23.24
N MET A 71 3.65 -0.81 -21.98
CA MET A 71 3.00 0.30 -21.27
C MET A 71 3.18 1.62 -22.01
N PHE A 72 4.38 1.91 -22.50
CA PHE A 72 4.64 3.13 -23.28
C PHE A 72 3.77 3.21 -24.53
N ARG A 73 3.55 2.08 -25.24
CA ARG A 73 2.63 2.01 -26.37
C ARG A 73 1.18 2.30 -25.96
N LEU A 74 0.72 1.68 -24.86
CA LEU A 74 -0.65 1.84 -24.36
C LEU A 74 -0.91 3.27 -23.91
N VAL A 75 0.01 3.91 -23.17
CA VAL A 75 -0.18 5.30 -22.71
C VAL A 75 -0.02 6.34 -23.82
N SER A 76 0.62 5.96 -24.94
CA SER A 76 0.71 6.79 -26.14
C SER A 76 -0.53 6.71 -27.01
N ASP A 77 -1.35 5.67 -26.84
CA ASP A 77 -2.62 5.51 -27.54
C ASP A 77 -3.69 6.37 -26.84
N ASN A 78 -4.25 7.33 -27.60
CA ASN A 78 -5.27 8.24 -27.12
C ASN A 78 -6.65 7.59 -26.91
N SER A 79 -6.82 6.31 -27.28
CA SER A 79 -8.08 5.58 -27.09
C SER A 79 -8.44 5.32 -25.61
N TRP A 80 -7.46 5.39 -24.72
CA TRP A 80 -7.62 5.15 -23.27
C TRP A 80 -8.04 6.41 -22.48
N PHE A 81 -8.10 7.58 -23.11
CA PHE A 81 -8.46 8.85 -22.44
C PHE A 81 -7.67 9.15 -21.16
N LEU A 82 -6.41 8.74 -21.12
CA LEU A 82 -5.53 8.91 -19.96
C LEU A 82 -5.04 10.35 -19.82
N THR A 83 -5.10 10.88 -18.61
CA THR A 83 -4.47 12.16 -18.28
C THR A 83 -2.95 12.03 -18.30
N LYS A 84 -2.24 13.15 -18.27
CA LYS A 84 -0.78 13.13 -18.09
C LYS A 84 -0.37 12.44 -16.78
N HIS A 85 -1.13 12.65 -15.71
CA HIS A 85 -0.91 11.98 -14.42
C HIS A 85 -1.10 10.46 -14.54
N ASP A 86 -2.17 10.00 -15.19
CA ASP A 86 -2.43 8.56 -15.37
C ASP A 86 -1.31 7.87 -16.16
N LYS A 87 -0.88 8.51 -17.26
CA LYS A 87 0.24 8.00 -18.08
C LYS A 87 1.52 7.86 -17.25
N TYR A 88 1.81 8.85 -16.42
CA TYR A 88 2.94 8.83 -15.52
C TYR A 88 2.84 7.72 -14.47
N VAL A 89 1.71 7.63 -13.75
CA VAL A 89 1.45 6.60 -12.74
C VAL A 89 1.61 5.20 -13.33
N LEU A 90 1.02 4.95 -14.52
CA LEU A 90 1.09 3.67 -15.20
C LEU A 90 2.51 3.32 -15.63
N MET A 91 3.27 4.26 -16.17
CA MET A 91 4.66 4.02 -16.56
C MET A 91 5.55 3.65 -15.35
N VAL A 92 5.42 4.37 -14.22
CA VAL A 92 6.18 4.05 -13.01
C VAL A 92 5.70 2.73 -12.40
N ALA A 93 4.39 2.45 -12.38
CA ALA A 93 3.86 1.18 -11.92
C ALA A 93 4.39 0.00 -12.76
N ALA A 94 4.44 0.15 -14.08
CA ALA A 94 5.00 -0.86 -14.98
C ALA A 94 6.50 -1.13 -14.75
N LEU A 95 7.28 -0.09 -14.40
CA LEU A 95 8.68 -0.29 -14.01
C LEU A 95 8.82 -0.99 -12.66
N CYS A 96 7.93 -0.73 -11.71
CA CYS A 96 8.05 -1.19 -10.33
C CYS A 96 7.33 -2.52 -10.04
N HIS A 97 6.43 -3.00 -10.93
CA HIS A 97 5.50 -4.10 -10.64
C HIS A 97 6.19 -5.36 -10.08
N ASP A 98 7.36 -5.67 -10.60
CA ASP A 98 8.12 -6.89 -10.30
C ASP A 98 9.34 -6.68 -9.40
N LEU A 99 9.54 -5.50 -8.79
CA LEU A 99 10.67 -5.24 -7.88
C LEU A 99 10.77 -6.26 -6.74
N GLY A 100 9.64 -6.79 -6.31
CA GLY A 100 9.58 -7.80 -5.25
C GLY A 100 10.22 -9.14 -5.62
N LYS A 101 10.26 -9.51 -6.91
CA LYS A 101 10.81 -10.78 -7.38
C LYS A 101 12.28 -10.96 -7.01
N ALA A 102 13.06 -9.87 -6.93
CA ALA A 102 14.47 -9.94 -6.50
C ALA A 102 14.65 -10.53 -5.08
N LYS A 103 13.63 -10.44 -4.23
CA LYS A 103 13.68 -10.96 -2.84
C LYS A 103 12.84 -12.23 -2.63
N THR A 104 11.91 -12.51 -3.52
CA THR A 104 10.90 -13.56 -3.30
C THR A 104 11.05 -14.75 -4.25
N THR A 105 11.92 -14.65 -5.25
CA THR A 105 12.14 -15.74 -6.20
C THR A 105 12.94 -16.87 -5.56
N TYR A 106 12.45 -18.09 -5.71
CA TYR A 106 13.11 -19.33 -5.30
C TYR A 106 12.81 -20.45 -6.30
N PHE A 107 13.63 -21.48 -6.32
CA PHE A 107 13.41 -22.69 -7.10
C PHE A 107 12.57 -23.67 -6.30
N ASP A 108 11.46 -24.13 -6.85
CA ASP A 108 10.61 -25.16 -6.24
C ASP A 108 11.03 -26.55 -6.73
N GLU A 109 11.70 -27.31 -5.87
CA GLU A 109 12.23 -28.64 -6.18
C GLU A 109 11.12 -29.65 -6.53
N LYS A 110 9.89 -29.46 -6.03
CA LYS A 110 8.77 -30.38 -6.31
C LYS A 110 8.19 -30.16 -7.69
N GLU A 111 8.02 -28.90 -8.07
CA GLU A 111 7.47 -28.53 -9.37
C GLU A 111 8.54 -28.32 -10.45
N GLN A 112 9.82 -28.40 -10.06
CA GLN A 112 10.98 -28.17 -10.94
C GLN A 112 10.88 -26.85 -11.70
N ASP A 113 10.42 -25.79 -11.02
CA ASP A 113 10.19 -24.49 -11.61
C ASP A 113 10.50 -23.35 -10.65
N TRP A 114 10.69 -22.13 -11.20
CA TRP A 114 10.93 -20.92 -10.43
C TRP A 114 9.61 -20.29 -9.97
N LYS A 115 9.53 -19.96 -8.70
CA LYS A 115 8.37 -19.30 -8.07
C LYS A 115 8.75 -18.01 -7.37
N CYS A 116 7.77 -17.09 -7.24
CA CYS A 116 7.95 -15.79 -6.60
C CYS A 116 6.70 -15.42 -5.78
N MET A 117 6.52 -16.09 -4.65
CA MET A 117 5.34 -15.88 -3.80
C MET A 117 5.35 -14.49 -3.17
N ASN A 118 4.17 -13.84 -3.14
CA ASN A 118 3.97 -12.53 -2.51
C ASN A 118 4.83 -11.38 -3.06
N HIS A 119 5.39 -11.51 -4.28
CA HIS A 119 6.23 -10.46 -4.85
C HIS A 119 5.51 -9.11 -5.00
N GLY A 120 4.21 -9.08 -5.27
CA GLY A 120 3.44 -7.83 -5.31
C GLY A 120 3.44 -7.09 -3.96
N PHE A 121 3.34 -7.82 -2.83
CA PHE A 121 3.43 -7.23 -1.49
C PHE A 121 4.82 -6.68 -1.17
N VAL A 122 5.85 -7.46 -1.46
CA VAL A 122 7.23 -7.03 -1.26
C VAL A 122 7.60 -5.91 -2.24
N GLY A 123 7.10 -5.98 -3.48
CA GLY A 123 7.25 -4.93 -4.49
C GLY A 123 6.62 -3.61 -4.08
N GLU A 124 5.42 -3.64 -3.50
CA GLU A 124 4.76 -2.46 -2.92
C GLU A 124 5.64 -1.77 -1.87
N GLN A 125 6.23 -2.53 -0.94
CA GLN A 125 7.09 -1.99 0.11
C GLN A 125 8.37 -1.35 -0.46
N ILE A 126 9.01 -2.03 -1.44
CA ILE A 126 10.19 -1.50 -2.12
C ILE A 126 9.83 -0.22 -2.88
N THR A 127 8.73 -0.23 -3.62
CA THR A 127 8.24 0.93 -4.40
C THR A 127 7.94 2.11 -3.48
N ARG A 128 7.28 1.89 -2.35
CA ARG A 128 6.99 2.95 -1.37
C ARG A 128 8.26 3.58 -0.80
N ALA A 129 9.25 2.75 -0.47
CA ALA A 129 10.55 3.24 0.01
C ALA A 129 11.27 4.07 -1.05
N LEU A 130 11.23 3.61 -2.30
CA LEU A 130 11.87 4.26 -3.45
C LEU A 130 11.22 5.60 -3.81
N LEU A 131 9.89 5.70 -3.62
CA LEU A 131 9.06 6.85 -3.97
C LEU A 131 8.66 7.70 -2.74
N TYR A 132 9.31 7.53 -1.60
CA TYR A 132 8.85 8.14 -0.34
C TYR A 132 8.71 9.66 -0.42
N ASP A 133 9.61 10.33 -1.13
CA ASP A 133 9.62 11.79 -1.25
C ASP A 133 8.65 12.33 -2.32
N GLN A 134 7.88 11.45 -2.96
CA GLN A 134 6.85 11.83 -3.92
C GLN A 134 5.56 12.30 -3.25
N ASP A 135 4.70 12.96 -4.02
CA ASP A 135 3.34 13.21 -3.56
C ASP A 135 2.67 11.92 -3.11
N ILE A 136 2.10 11.94 -1.90
CA ILE A 136 1.56 10.75 -1.25
C ILE A 136 0.43 10.08 -2.06
N ASN A 137 -0.43 10.87 -2.71
CA ASN A 137 -1.53 10.28 -3.49
C ASN A 137 -0.98 9.55 -4.71
N THR A 138 -0.03 10.15 -5.42
CA THR A 138 0.68 9.55 -6.56
C THR A 138 1.45 8.32 -6.14
N ARG A 139 2.19 8.40 -5.04
CA ARG A 139 2.95 7.27 -4.48
C ARG A 139 2.06 6.09 -4.13
N GLU A 140 1.00 6.32 -3.35
CA GLU A 140 0.13 5.24 -2.90
C GLU A 140 -0.73 4.68 -4.04
N GLU A 141 -1.04 5.47 -5.05
CA GLU A 141 -1.65 4.99 -6.28
C GLU A 141 -0.73 4.00 -7.02
N ILE A 142 0.55 4.34 -7.20
CA ILE A 142 1.54 3.46 -7.82
C ILE A 142 1.74 2.19 -6.96
N CYS A 143 1.92 2.35 -5.65
CA CYS A 143 2.10 1.23 -4.71
C CYS A 143 0.91 0.26 -4.76
N TRP A 144 -0.30 0.79 -4.84
CA TRP A 144 -1.51 -0.02 -4.95
C TRP A 144 -1.53 -0.83 -6.26
N LEU A 145 -1.17 -0.22 -7.39
CA LEU A 145 -1.07 -0.91 -8.68
C LEU A 145 -0.02 -2.03 -8.62
N VAL A 146 1.16 -1.76 -8.05
CA VAL A 146 2.22 -2.77 -7.85
C VAL A 146 1.73 -3.91 -6.97
N ARG A 147 1.03 -3.62 -5.88
CA ARG A 147 0.47 -4.63 -4.96
C ARG A 147 -0.44 -5.62 -5.66
N TRP A 148 -1.31 -5.12 -6.53
CA TRP A 148 -2.45 -5.88 -7.04
C TRP A 148 -2.31 -6.29 -8.51
N HIS A 149 -1.16 -6.04 -9.17
CA HIS A 149 -0.97 -6.33 -10.60
C HIS A 149 -1.25 -7.79 -10.97
N MET A 150 -0.93 -8.75 -10.07
CA MET A 150 -1.21 -10.18 -10.30
C MET A 150 -2.66 -10.60 -10.06
N ASN A 151 -3.48 -9.71 -9.49
CA ASN A 151 -4.80 -10.12 -9.00
C ASN A 151 -5.71 -10.65 -10.10
N PHE A 152 -5.64 -10.08 -11.30
CA PHE A 152 -6.49 -10.47 -12.42
C PHE A 152 -6.09 -11.80 -13.07
N HIS A 153 -4.88 -12.29 -12.85
CA HIS A 153 -4.50 -13.64 -13.28
C HIS A 153 -5.25 -14.73 -12.51
N HIS A 154 -5.66 -14.45 -11.29
CA HIS A 154 -6.29 -15.42 -10.39
C HIS A 154 -7.79 -15.20 -10.19
N ILE A 155 -8.31 -14.01 -10.48
CA ILE A 155 -9.71 -13.67 -10.16
C ILE A 155 -10.71 -14.57 -10.91
N LEU A 156 -10.45 -14.87 -12.17
CA LEU A 156 -11.34 -15.69 -13.00
C LEU A 156 -11.34 -17.18 -12.62
N GLN A 157 -10.40 -17.61 -11.78
CA GLN A 157 -10.35 -18.98 -11.23
C GLN A 157 -11.17 -19.14 -9.95
N LYS A 158 -11.67 -18.03 -9.38
CA LYS A 158 -12.49 -18.01 -8.17
C LYS A 158 -13.98 -18.23 -8.48
N THR A 159 -14.77 -18.49 -7.44
CA THR A 159 -16.23 -18.52 -7.56
C THR A 159 -16.78 -17.13 -7.95
N HIS A 160 -17.97 -17.06 -8.54
CA HIS A 160 -18.57 -15.77 -8.93
C HIS A 160 -18.73 -14.82 -7.72
N THR A 161 -19.10 -15.32 -6.55
CA THR A 161 -19.22 -14.53 -5.33
C THR A 161 -17.87 -13.95 -4.91
N ASP A 162 -16.81 -14.75 -4.99
CA ASP A 162 -15.46 -14.31 -4.64
C ASP A 162 -14.91 -13.33 -5.68
N GLN A 163 -15.19 -13.54 -6.97
CA GLN A 163 -14.84 -12.61 -8.04
C GLN A 163 -15.46 -11.22 -7.79
N PHE A 164 -16.76 -11.19 -7.48
CA PHE A 164 -17.47 -9.95 -7.19
C PHE A 164 -16.92 -9.26 -5.95
N SER A 165 -16.74 -9.99 -4.85
CA SER A 165 -16.17 -9.47 -3.61
C SER A 165 -14.78 -8.88 -3.82
N GLU A 166 -13.96 -9.49 -4.67
CA GLU A 166 -12.62 -9.01 -5.01
C GLU A 166 -12.66 -7.71 -5.82
N ILE A 167 -13.55 -7.61 -6.82
CA ILE A 167 -13.73 -6.37 -7.59
C ILE A 167 -14.23 -5.23 -6.69
N VAL A 168 -15.19 -5.51 -5.79
CA VAL A 168 -15.67 -4.52 -4.79
C VAL A 168 -14.51 -4.05 -3.91
N ARG A 169 -13.66 -4.96 -3.46
CA ARG A 169 -12.49 -4.65 -2.64
C ARG A 169 -11.50 -3.76 -3.41
N LEU A 170 -11.20 -4.12 -4.65
CA LEU A 170 -10.28 -3.36 -5.50
C LEU A 170 -10.83 -1.97 -5.86
N SER A 171 -12.13 -1.84 -6.11
CA SER A 171 -12.75 -0.54 -6.44
C SER A 171 -12.67 0.51 -5.31
N ARG A 172 -12.36 0.07 -4.09
CA ARG A 172 -12.15 0.94 -2.91
C ARG A 172 -10.69 1.30 -2.66
N GLY A 173 -9.78 0.90 -3.53
CA GLY A 173 -8.36 1.14 -3.40
C GLY A 173 -7.92 2.58 -3.69
N TYR A 174 -6.63 2.74 -3.88
CA TYR A 174 -5.99 4.04 -4.17
C TYR A 174 -5.93 4.37 -5.65
N SER A 175 -6.20 3.39 -6.53
CA SER A 175 -6.29 3.58 -7.98
C SER A 175 -7.57 2.97 -8.53
N THR A 176 -7.75 3.03 -9.84
CA THR A 176 -8.93 2.51 -10.53
C THR A 176 -8.69 1.09 -11.05
N ILE A 177 -9.75 0.31 -11.20
CA ILE A 177 -9.71 -1.01 -11.84
C ILE A 177 -9.22 -0.88 -13.28
N GLU A 178 -9.59 0.19 -13.98
CA GLU A 178 -9.14 0.49 -15.34
C GLU A 178 -7.61 0.56 -15.44
N LYS A 179 -6.95 1.34 -14.57
CA LYS A 179 -5.48 1.43 -14.55
C LYS A 179 -4.84 0.08 -14.23
N LEU A 180 -5.46 -0.70 -13.33
CA LEU A 180 -4.98 -2.05 -13.02
C LEU A 180 -5.14 -2.99 -14.22
N LEU A 181 -6.22 -2.86 -15.00
CA LEU A 181 -6.42 -3.59 -16.27
C LEU A 181 -5.36 -3.22 -17.30
N ILE A 182 -5.06 -1.93 -17.45
CA ILE A 182 -4.02 -1.44 -18.36
C ILE A 182 -2.64 -1.99 -17.97
N LEU A 183 -2.34 -2.00 -16.66
CA LEU A 183 -1.09 -2.59 -16.15
C LEU A 183 -1.03 -4.10 -16.41
N ASN A 184 -2.11 -4.83 -16.17
CA ASN A 184 -2.19 -6.26 -16.45
C ASN A 184 -2.07 -6.57 -17.96
N LEU A 185 -2.64 -5.72 -18.80
CA LEU A 185 -2.50 -5.82 -20.25
C LEU A 185 -1.05 -5.64 -20.70
N ALA A 186 -0.35 -4.62 -20.18
CA ALA A 186 1.05 -4.39 -20.45
C ALA A 186 1.94 -5.55 -19.99
N ASP A 187 1.70 -6.06 -18.77
CA ASP A 187 2.41 -7.20 -18.17
C ASP A 187 2.24 -8.47 -19.03
N SER A 188 0.99 -8.79 -19.40
CA SER A 188 0.68 -9.95 -20.24
C SER A 188 1.32 -9.89 -21.62
N ARG A 189 1.33 -8.71 -22.26
CA ARG A 189 1.98 -8.49 -23.56
C ARG A 189 3.51 -8.45 -23.46
N GLY A 190 4.04 -8.04 -22.32
CA GLY A 190 5.49 -8.05 -22.02
C GLY A 190 6.05 -9.45 -21.81
N SER A 191 5.20 -10.39 -21.39
CA SER A 191 5.56 -11.80 -21.19
C SER A 191 5.55 -12.57 -22.50
N LYS A 192 6.64 -13.28 -22.80
CA LYS A 192 6.71 -14.20 -23.94
C LYS A 192 6.27 -15.60 -23.54
N SER A 193 4.97 -15.86 -23.64
CA SER A 193 4.36 -17.14 -23.27
C SER A 193 3.30 -17.54 -24.29
N GLU A 194 3.16 -18.84 -24.53
CA GLU A 194 2.07 -19.38 -25.36
C GLU A 194 0.70 -19.24 -24.68
N GLU A 195 0.68 -19.15 -23.36
CA GLU A 195 -0.51 -18.93 -22.55
C GLU A 195 -1.00 -17.46 -22.61
N ASN A 196 -0.19 -16.54 -23.07
CA ASN A 196 -0.50 -15.12 -23.26
C ASN A 196 -0.69 -14.76 -24.75
N SER A 197 -1.46 -15.60 -25.49
CA SER A 197 -1.91 -15.17 -26.83
C SER A 197 -2.81 -13.94 -26.72
N GLU A 198 -2.81 -13.09 -27.74
CA GLU A 198 -3.62 -11.85 -27.74
C GLU A 198 -5.13 -12.14 -27.56
N GLU A 199 -5.61 -13.29 -28.05
CA GLU A 199 -6.98 -13.76 -27.88
C GLU A 199 -7.29 -14.01 -26.38
N LYS A 200 -6.47 -14.83 -25.69
CA LYS A 200 -6.62 -15.13 -24.25
C LYS A 200 -6.49 -13.88 -23.38
N ILE A 201 -5.59 -12.97 -23.74
CA ILE A 201 -5.44 -11.67 -23.07
C ILE A 201 -6.73 -10.87 -23.18
N ASN A 202 -7.28 -10.74 -24.39
CA ASN A 202 -8.51 -9.99 -24.64
C ASN A 202 -9.73 -10.61 -23.96
N GLU A 203 -9.87 -11.94 -23.95
CA GLU A 203 -10.92 -12.63 -23.20
C GLU A 203 -10.86 -12.32 -21.72
N ARG A 204 -9.67 -12.40 -21.10
CA ARG A 204 -9.48 -12.10 -19.68
C ARG A 204 -9.81 -10.65 -19.35
N ILE A 205 -9.29 -9.70 -20.11
CA ILE A 205 -9.55 -8.27 -19.93
C ILE A 205 -11.05 -7.97 -20.06
N THR A 206 -11.71 -8.56 -21.05
CA THR A 206 -13.15 -8.40 -21.27
C THR A 206 -13.97 -8.94 -20.11
N ALA A 207 -13.64 -10.14 -19.62
CA ALA A 207 -14.34 -10.74 -18.49
C ALA A 207 -14.23 -9.87 -17.21
N ILE A 208 -13.04 -9.33 -16.93
CA ILE A 208 -12.83 -8.48 -15.75
C ILE A 208 -13.52 -7.12 -15.91
N ALA A 209 -13.50 -6.52 -17.10
CA ALA A 209 -14.21 -5.28 -17.38
C ALA A 209 -15.72 -5.44 -17.20
N ASN A 210 -16.29 -6.57 -17.62
CA ASN A 210 -17.70 -6.90 -17.39
C ASN A 210 -18.02 -7.02 -15.87
N LEU A 211 -17.16 -7.70 -15.10
CA LEU A 211 -17.30 -7.78 -13.65
C LEU A 211 -17.22 -6.40 -12.96
N ALA A 212 -16.32 -5.51 -13.43
CA ALA A 212 -16.20 -4.16 -12.93
C ALA A 212 -17.47 -3.33 -13.21
N THR A 213 -18.01 -3.43 -14.41
CA THR A 213 -19.26 -2.75 -14.82
C THR A 213 -20.46 -3.22 -14.00
N LEU A 214 -20.59 -4.53 -13.76
CA LEU A 214 -21.63 -5.08 -12.88
C LEU A 214 -21.49 -4.53 -11.46
N ASN A 215 -20.26 -4.40 -10.95
CA ASN A 215 -20.01 -3.83 -9.65
C ASN A 215 -20.47 -2.36 -9.55
N GLU A 216 -20.22 -1.53 -10.55
CA GLU A 216 -20.69 -0.13 -10.59
C GLU A 216 -22.22 -0.04 -10.59
N CYS A 217 -22.90 -0.97 -11.25
CA CYS A 217 -24.35 -1.03 -11.25
C CYS A 217 -24.96 -1.46 -9.90
N TYR A 218 -24.23 -2.28 -9.13
CA TYR A 218 -24.73 -2.82 -7.86
C TYR A 218 -24.26 -2.06 -6.61
N ILE A 219 -23.18 -1.30 -6.68
CA ILE A 219 -22.75 -0.45 -5.56
C ILE A 219 -23.47 0.90 -5.64
N LYS A 220 -24.78 0.92 -5.45
CA LYS A 220 -25.37 2.05 -4.76
C LYS A 220 -24.87 2.02 -3.32
N PRO A 221 -24.43 3.17 -2.74
CA PRO A 221 -24.02 3.17 -1.35
C PRO A 221 -25.21 2.67 -0.54
N PHE A 222 -25.13 1.46 -0.02
CA PHE A 222 -25.97 1.00 1.04
C PHE A 222 -25.68 1.97 2.20
N ARG A 223 -26.49 3.01 2.34
CA ARG A 223 -26.51 3.80 3.56
C ARG A 223 -27.11 2.85 4.62
N TYR A 224 -26.27 2.04 5.22
CA TYR A 224 -26.58 1.49 6.52
C TYR A 224 -26.86 2.71 7.40
N ASN A 225 -28.02 2.73 8.03
CA ASN A 225 -28.23 3.54 9.23
C ASN A 225 -27.27 3.00 10.31
N ARG A 226 -25.98 3.38 10.21
CA ARG A 226 -25.04 3.11 11.29
C ARG A 226 -25.57 3.88 12.50
N LYS A 227 -25.79 3.17 13.61
CA LYS A 227 -25.98 3.83 14.90
C LYS A 227 -24.81 4.78 15.10
N GLU A 228 -25.11 5.98 15.63
CA GLU A 228 -24.04 6.93 16.01
C GLU A 228 -22.98 6.19 16.83
N PRO A 229 -21.70 6.42 16.56
CA PRO A 229 -20.63 5.79 17.31
C PRO A 229 -20.64 6.25 18.76
N ASP A 230 -20.33 5.36 19.68
CA ASP A 230 -20.23 5.68 21.10
C ASP A 230 -19.02 6.59 21.40
N CYS A 231 -17.93 6.43 20.66
CA CYS A 231 -16.71 7.23 20.77
C CYS A 231 -15.84 7.13 19.52
N ASN A 232 -14.86 8.05 19.40
CA ASN A 232 -13.85 8.05 18.37
C ASN A 232 -12.53 7.50 18.91
N MET A 233 -11.91 6.56 18.22
CA MET A 233 -10.56 6.07 18.47
C MET A 233 -9.62 6.62 17.39
N TYR A 234 -8.73 7.52 17.77
CA TYR A 234 -7.69 8.07 16.91
C TYR A 234 -6.43 7.21 16.99
N VAL A 235 -6.05 6.53 15.93
CA VAL A 235 -4.82 5.74 15.87
C VAL A 235 -3.78 6.52 15.08
N MET A 236 -2.73 6.95 15.77
CA MET A 236 -1.60 7.64 15.15
C MET A 236 -0.75 6.65 14.35
N ILE A 237 -0.39 7.04 13.14
CA ILE A 237 0.46 6.26 12.23
C ILE A 237 1.59 7.15 11.74
N GLY A 238 2.83 6.66 11.83
CA GLY A 238 4.00 7.41 11.35
C GLY A 238 5.29 6.99 12.02
N PHE A 239 6.40 7.28 11.37
CA PHE A 239 7.73 6.93 11.84
C PHE A 239 8.11 7.66 13.14
N PRO A 240 9.08 7.14 13.91
CA PRO A 240 9.70 7.94 14.97
C PRO A 240 10.25 9.24 14.39
N GLY A 241 9.94 10.39 15.02
CA GLY A 241 10.33 11.71 14.49
C GLY A 241 9.42 12.29 13.40
N SER A 242 8.34 11.60 13.00
CA SER A 242 7.39 12.12 11.99
C SER A 242 6.48 13.25 12.49
N GLY A 243 6.51 13.60 13.80
CA GLY A 243 5.71 14.68 14.37
C GLY A 243 4.32 14.29 14.88
N LYS A 244 4.09 13.02 15.19
CA LYS A 244 2.83 12.54 15.80
C LYS A 244 2.48 13.29 17.07
N ASP A 245 3.46 13.49 17.97
CA ASP A 245 3.25 14.20 19.23
C ASP A 245 2.85 15.66 18.99
N THR A 246 3.46 16.32 18.00
CA THR A 246 3.10 17.68 17.58
C THR A 246 1.65 17.73 17.07
N TYR A 247 1.24 16.73 16.28
CA TYR A 247 -0.15 16.63 15.82
C TYR A 247 -1.12 16.48 17.00
N ILE A 248 -0.82 15.58 17.94
CA ILE A 248 -1.66 15.35 19.14
C ILE A 248 -1.79 16.64 19.95
N GLN A 249 -0.68 17.32 20.22
CA GLN A 249 -0.69 18.58 20.97
C GLN A 249 -1.49 19.68 20.27
N LYS A 250 -1.48 19.72 18.95
CA LYS A 250 -2.20 20.74 18.16
C LYS A 250 -3.70 20.47 18.05
N PHE A 251 -4.09 19.22 17.84
CA PHE A 251 -5.46 18.87 17.43
C PHE A 251 -6.21 17.96 18.41
N LEU A 252 -5.51 17.21 19.27
CA LEU A 252 -6.09 16.15 20.12
C LEU A 252 -5.67 16.26 21.58
N LYS A 253 -5.12 17.40 22.00
CA LYS A 253 -4.51 17.62 23.34
C LYS A 253 -5.41 17.33 24.53
N ASN A 254 -6.73 17.42 24.34
CA ASN A 254 -7.71 17.25 25.42
C ASN A 254 -8.22 15.80 25.54
N LEU A 255 -7.76 14.91 24.66
CA LEU A 255 -8.18 13.52 24.67
C LEU A 255 -7.22 12.66 25.49
N PRO A 256 -7.72 11.62 26.21
CA PRO A 256 -6.86 10.61 26.81
C PRO A 256 -5.91 10.03 25.76
N CYS A 257 -4.60 10.09 26.03
CA CYS A 257 -3.57 9.57 25.13
C CYS A 257 -3.00 8.27 25.72
N ILE A 258 -3.11 7.18 24.94
CA ILE A 258 -2.57 5.87 25.29
C ILE A 258 -1.24 5.70 24.54
N CYS A 259 -0.12 5.98 25.23
CA CYS A 259 1.22 5.91 24.70
C CYS A 259 2.01 4.78 25.36
N ARG A 260 2.58 3.86 24.55
CA ARG A 260 3.38 2.75 25.12
C ARG A 260 4.65 3.21 25.81
N ASP A 261 5.25 4.28 25.30
CA ASP A 261 6.49 4.79 25.89
C ASP A 261 6.22 5.39 27.30
N ASP A 262 5.12 6.12 27.45
CA ASP A 262 4.70 6.65 28.76
C ASP A 262 4.39 5.52 29.74
N ILE A 263 3.67 4.48 29.28
CA ILE A 263 3.35 3.30 30.09
C ILE A 263 4.63 2.56 30.52
N ARG A 264 5.64 2.46 29.64
CA ARG A 264 6.94 1.88 30.02
C ARG A 264 7.63 2.66 31.13
N GLU A 265 7.61 3.99 31.06
CA GLU A 265 8.18 4.83 32.14
C GLU A 265 7.37 4.71 33.44
N GLU A 266 6.03 4.70 33.36
CA GLU A 266 5.17 4.47 34.51
C GLU A 266 5.45 3.12 35.21
N ILE A 267 5.72 2.06 34.41
CA ILE A 267 6.09 0.74 34.95
C ILE A 267 7.48 0.77 35.59
N LYS A 268 8.46 1.38 34.94
CA LYS A 268 9.83 1.51 35.48
C LYS A 268 9.83 2.27 36.78
N ASP A 269 9.04 3.32 36.89
CA ASP A 269 8.89 4.11 38.09
C ASP A 269 8.07 3.43 39.20
N GLY A 270 7.44 2.28 38.89
CA GLY A 270 6.54 1.55 39.80
C GLY A 270 5.18 2.23 40.01
N LYS A 271 4.84 3.24 39.23
CA LYS A 271 3.59 4.01 39.34
C LYS A 271 2.33 3.21 39.02
N VAL A 272 2.43 2.27 38.06
CA VAL A 272 1.26 1.51 37.59
C VAL A 272 1.13 0.17 38.29
N LEU A 273 2.23 -0.55 38.52
CA LEU A 273 2.21 -1.90 39.08
C LEU A 273 2.66 -1.96 40.54
N GLY A 274 2.90 -0.81 41.15
CA GLY A 274 3.40 -0.71 42.54
C GLY A 274 4.81 -1.28 42.75
N ARG A 275 5.51 -1.68 41.67
CA ARG A 275 6.88 -2.19 41.71
C ARG A 275 7.62 -1.84 40.42
N LYS A 276 8.92 -1.65 40.53
CA LYS A 276 9.82 -1.49 39.36
C LYS A 276 9.98 -2.82 38.65
N LEU A 277 9.76 -2.83 37.31
CA LEU A 277 10.00 -3.99 36.44
C LEU A 277 11.06 -3.63 35.40
N MET A 278 11.98 -4.58 35.14
CA MET A 278 12.79 -4.52 33.94
C MET A 278 11.90 -4.82 32.74
N LEU A 279 12.07 -4.05 31.63
CA LEU A 279 11.29 -4.24 30.40
C LEU A 279 11.94 -5.35 29.56
N ASP A 280 11.81 -6.56 30.01
CA ASP A 280 11.99 -7.79 29.26
C ASP A 280 10.66 -8.20 28.57
N ASN A 281 10.56 -9.44 28.10
CA ASN A 281 9.34 -9.97 27.50
C ASN A 281 8.13 -9.93 28.44
N GLN A 282 8.32 -10.09 29.75
CA GLN A 282 7.23 -10.02 30.74
C GLN A 282 6.79 -8.57 30.95
N GLY A 283 7.73 -7.64 30.95
CA GLY A 283 7.46 -6.20 31.03
C GLY A 283 6.68 -5.70 29.81
N GLU A 284 7.03 -6.14 28.59
CA GLU A 284 6.29 -5.78 27.38
C GLU A 284 4.88 -6.40 27.34
N ALA A 285 4.67 -7.58 27.90
CA ALA A 285 3.33 -8.16 28.09
C ALA A 285 2.49 -7.30 29.06
N ALA A 286 3.08 -6.83 30.15
CA ALA A 286 2.43 -5.92 31.09
C ALA A 286 2.04 -4.59 30.42
N VAL A 287 2.95 -4.00 29.61
CA VAL A 287 2.63 -2.81 28.79
C VAL A 287 1.41 -3.06 27.90
N THR A 288 1.38 -4.20 27.23
CA THR A 288 0.26 -4.56 26.34
C THR A 288 -1.06 -4.69 27.09
N ASN A 289 -1.05 -5.34 28.26
CA ASN A 289 -2.23 -5.48 29.10
C ASN A 289 -2.76 -4.10 29.58
N ILE A 290 -1.88 -3.19 29.97
CA ILE A 290 -2.25 -1.84 30.38
C ILE A 290 -2.83 -1.04 29.22
N VAL A 291 -2.25 -1.14 28.00
CA VAL A 291 -2.81 -0.54 26.78
C VAL A 291 -4.25 -1.04 26.57
N ASN A 292 -4.46 -2.34 26.63
CA ASN A 292 -5.78 -2.95 26.41
C ASN A 292 -6.81 -2.51 27.45
N GLU A 293 -6.42 -2.45 28.74
CA GLU A 293 -7.30 -1.96 29.80
C GLU A 293 -7.63 -0.46 29.65
N ARG A 294 -6.68 0.37 29.20
CA ARG A 294 -6.95 1.79 28.93
C ARG A 294 -7.90 1.97 27.75
N ILE A 295 -7.76 1.19 26.67
CA ILE A 295 -8.70 1.17 25.53
C ILE A 295 -10.10 0.80 26.04
N LYS A 296 -10.22 -0.33 26.76
CA LYS A 296 -11.48 -0.79 27.35
C LYS A 296 -12.14 0.31 28.21
N ASN A 297 -11.38 0.95 29.09
CA ASN A 297 -11.90 1.99 29.98
C ASN A 297 -12.42 3.21 29.20
N CYS A 298 -11.71 3.64 28.14
CA CYS A 298 -12.19 4.72 27.27
C CYS A 298 -13.50 4.33 26.57
N CYS A 299 -13.58 3.12 26.01
CA CYS A 299 -14.77 2.60 25.32
C CYS A 299 -15.98 2.51 26.26
N LEU A 300 -15.83 1.90 27.45
CA LEU A 300 -16.91 1.77 28.43
C LEU A 300 -17.43 3.12 28.93
N ASN A 301 -16.56 4.12 29.02
CA ASN A 301 -16.94 5.48 29.40
C ASN A 301 -17.35 6.37 28.21
N LYS A 302 -17.45 5.82 27.00
CA LYS A 302 -17.81 6.52 25.75
C LYS A 302 -16.97 7.79 25.53
N LYS A 303 -15.68 7.74 25.85
CA LYS A 303 -14.74 8.85 25.69
C LYS A 303 -13.93 8.66 24.42
N ASP A 304 -13.79 9.71 23.63
CA ASP A 304 -12.82 9.79 22.55
C ASP A 304 -11.40 9.67 23.11
N PHE A 305 -10.51 8.99 22.39
CA PHE A 305 -9.14 8.74 22.85
C PHE A 305 -8.16 8.58 21.70
N VAL A 306 -6.87 8.72 22.01
CA VAL A 306 -5.76 8.62 21.07
C VAL A 306 -4.87 7.43 21.43
N ILE A 307 -4.52 6.62 20.43
CA ILE A 307 -3.46 5.61 20.52
C ILE A 307 -2.21 6.19 19.86
N ASN A 308 -1.21 6.56 20.66
CA ASN A 308 0.05 7.16 20.19
C ASN A 308 1.14 6.10 20.09
N GLN A 309 1.23 5.49 18.92
CA GLN A 309 2.26 4.52 18.55
C GLN A 309 2.68 4.73 17.09
N THR A 310 3.70 4.02 16.63
CA THR A 310 4.09 4.06 15.21
C THR A 310 3.05 3.44 14.30
N SER A 311 2.37 2.38 14.75
CA SER A 311 1.26 1.66 14.10
C SER A 311 1.48 1.35 12.61
N LEU A 312 2.74 1.05 12.23
CA LEU A 312 3.16 0.93 10.84
C LEU A 312 2.64 -0.34 10.14
N LYS A 313 2.31 -1.41 10.88
CA LYS A 313 1.80 -2.66 10.33
C LYS A 313 0.28 -2.76 10.51
N LYS A 314 -0.41 -3.22 9.48
CA LYS A 314 -1.87 -3.43 9.47
C LYS A 314 -2.35 -4.24 10.65
N LYS A 315 -1.65 -5.35 10.99
CA LYS A 315 -2.04 -6.22 12.10
C LYS A 315 -2.22 -5.48 13.43
N TYR A 316 -1.31 -4.55 13.76
CA TYR A 316 -1.39 -3.81 15.04
C TYR A 316 -2.57 -2.81 15.04
N ARG A 317 -2.87 -2.21 13.87
CA ARG A 317 -4.00 -1.31 13.73
C ARG A 317 -5.34 -2.05 13.90
N LEU A 318 -5.44 -3.26 13.32
CA LEU A 318 -6.61 -4.11 13.46
C LEU A 318 -6.78 -4.66 14.88
N GLU A 319 -5.70 -5.01 15.57
CA GLU A 319 -5.73 -5.43 16.98
C GLU A 319 -6.41 -4.37 17.86
N PHE A 320 -6.10 -3.08 17.69
CA PHE A 320 -6.77 -2.01 18.46
C PHE A 320 -8.26 -1.93 18.15
N LYS A 321 -8.63 -2.04 16.87
CA LYS A 321 -10.02 -2.06 16.43
C LYS A 321 -10.77 -3.23 17.04
N ASP A 322 -10.18 -4.42 17.01
CA ASP A 322 -10.77 -5.63 17.56
C ASP A 322 -10.97 -5.56 19.08
N ILE A 323 -10.01 -4.95 19.79
CA ILE A 323 -10.13 -4.73 21.24
C ILE A 323 -11.26 -3.73 21.54
N ALA A 324 -11.26 -2.58 20.89
CA ALA A 324 -12.23 -1.52 21.12
C ALA A 324 -13.67 -1.97 20.79
N SER A 325 -13.85 -2.69 19.67
CA SER A 325 -15.15 -3.15 19.19
C SER A 325 -15.84 -4.16 20.13
N LYS A 326 -15.11 -4.76 21.07
CA LYS A 326 -15.69 -5.64 22.11
C LYS A 326 -16.49 -4.87 23.16
N TYR A 327 -16.25 -3.56 23.31
CA TYR A 327 -16.76 -2.77 24.42
C TYR A 327 -17.65 -1.60 23.98
N ALA A 328 -17.53 -1.13 22.74
CA ALA A 328 -18.30 0.00 22.22
C ALA A 328 -18.44 -0.05 20.68
N ASN A 329 -19.42 0.69 20.14
CA ASN A 329 -19.49 1.02 18.72
C ASN A 329 -18.50 2.16 18.43
N VAL A 330 -17.30 1.82 18.01
CA VAL A 330 -16.19 2.79 17.88
C VAL A 330 -16.04 3.27 16.44
N ASN A 331 -15.99 4.58 16.27
CA ASN A 331 -15.56 5.18 15.01
C ASN A 331 -14.02 5.22 14.97
N VAL A 332 -13.42 4.45 14.05
CA VAL A 332 -11.96 4.31 13.94
C VAL A 332 -11.42 5.36 12.99
N VAL A 333 -10.62 6.28 13.52
CA VAL A 333 -9.98 7.36 12.76
C VAL A 333 -8.48 7.13 12.72
N TYR A 334 -7.94 6.82 11.55
CA TYR A 334 -6.49 6.75 11.36
C TYR A 334 -5.94 8.13 11.03
N VAL A 335 -4.84 8.49 11.68
CA VAL A 335 -4.12 9.73 11.42
C VAL A 335 -2.68 9.38 11.02
N TYR A 336 -2.43 9.39 9.72
CA TYR A 336 -1.08 9.22 9.19
C TYR A 336 -0.36 10.57 9.17
N VAL A 337 0.72 10.66 9.95
CA VAL A 337 1.58 11.85 10.03
C VAL A 337 2.83 11.60 9.21
N GLU A 338 2.90 12.26 8.06
CA GLU A 338 4.02 12.17 7.15
C GLU A 338 5.05 13.27 7.44
N ALA A 339 6.29 12.85 7.73
CA ALA A 339 7.41 13.77 7.77
C ALA A 339 7.80 14.22 6.35
N PRO A 340 8.47 15.37 6.18
CA PRO A 340 8.92 15.83 4.86
C PRO A 340 9.80 14.82 4.12
N SER A 341 10.64 14.08 4.86
CA SER A 341 11.45 12.97 4.34
C SER A 341 11.78 11.94 5.43
N ILE A 342 12.26 10.77 5.01
CA ILE A 342 12.80 9.76 5.96
C ILE A 342 14.07 10.28 6.64
N GLN A 343 14.90 11.05 5.95
CA GLN A 343 16.09 11.65 6.53
C GLN A 343 15.73 12.60 7.66
N GLU A 344 14.69 13.42 7.50
CA GLU A 344 14.19 14.30 8.55
C GLU A 344 13.77 13.53 9.82
N CYS A 345 13.12 12.37 9.66
CA CYS A 345 12.80 11.49 10.78
C CYS A 345 14.05 11.03 11.53
N ILE A 346 15.10 10.66 10.80
CA ILE A 346 16.38 10.20 11.33
C ILE A 346 17.07 11.34 12.08
N ASP A 347 17.13 12.52 11.48
CA ASP A 347 17.81 13.71 12.02
C ASP A 347 17.13 14.19 13.32
N ARG A 348 15.81 14.24 13.37
CA ARG A 348 15.04 14.58 14.58
C ARG A 348 15.24 13.60 15.73
N ARG A 349 15.70 12.38 15.44
CA ARG A 349 16.06 11.37 16.46
C ARG A 349 17.56 11.33 16.77
N GLY A 350 18.36 12.27 16.22
CA GLY A 350 19.80 12.39 16.48
C GLY A 350 20.68 11.44 15.67
N GLY A 351 20.19 10.89 14.56
CA GLY A 351 20.98 10.03 13.67
C GLY A 351 21.40 8.69 14.29
N GLY A 352 22.63 8.26 13.96
CA GLY A 352 23.23 7.06 14.57
C GLY A 352 22.38 5.79 14.38
N LYS A 353 22.08 5.09 15.49
CA LYS A 353 21.27 3.86 15.47
C LYS A 353 19.88 4.00 14.84
N TRP A 354 19.33 5.21 14.79
CA TRP A 354 18.02 5.47 14.23
C TRP A 354 17.99 5.32 12.70
N ASN A 355 19.14 5.47 12.04
CA ASN A 355 19.25 5.25 10.60
C ASN A 355 18.78 3.84 10.19
N ASP A 356 19.33 2.81 10.82
CA ASP A 356 18.99 1.42 10.51
C ASP A 356 17.59 1.05 10.99
N ILE A 357 17.19 1.56 12.16
CA ILE A 357 15.86 1.31 12.73
C ILE A 357 14.77 1.87 11.81
N ILE A 358 14.88 3.15 11.40
CA ILE A 358 13.85 3.80 10.57
C ILE A 358 13.85 3.21 9.16
N LYS A 359 15.01 2.90 8.57
CA LYS A 359 15.08 2.23 7.26
C LYS A 359 14.44 0.83 7.28
N ARG A 360 14.65 0.05 8.35
CA ARG A 360 13.95 -1.22 8.55
C ARG A 360 12.44 -1.03 8.72
N MET A 361 12.03 -0.05 9.52
CA MET A 361 10.61 0.28 9.67
C MET A 361 9.97 0.69 8.34
N LEU A 362 10.69 1.41 7.48
CA LEU A 362 10.22 1.79 6.16
C LEU A 362 10.00 0.56 5.26
N SER A 363 10.90 -0.42 5.30
CA SER A 363 10.74 -1.67 4.55
C SER A 363 9.57 -2.54 5.03
N ASP A 364 9.14 -2.35 6.27
CA ASP A 364 8.03 -3.07 6.92
C ASP A 364 6.71 -2.29 6.90
N PHE A 365 6.73 -1.06 6.41
CA PHE A 365 5.57 -0.18 6.47
C PHE A 365 4.46 -0.62 5.51
N GLU A 366 3.28 -0.84 6.07
CA GLU A 366 2.03 -1.07 5.35
C GLU A 366 1.17 0.18 5.43
N PHE A 367 1.02 0.88 4.29
CA PHE A 367 0.18 2.08 4.26
C PHE A 367 -1.27 1.73 4.64
N PRO A 368 -1.96 2.58 5.42
CA PRO A 368 -3.32 2.30 5.86
C PRO A 368 -4.27 2.12 4.66
N ASP A 369 -4.99 1.00 4.61
CA ASP A 369 -6.05 0.78 3.64
C ASP A 369 -7.33 1.47 4.12
N LYS A 370 -8.04 2.13 3.21
CA LYS A 370 -9.32 2.81 3.51
C LYS A 370 -10.39 1.87 4.09
N SER A 371 -10.26 0.57 3.87
CA SER A 371 -11.17 -0.44 4.44
C SER A 371 -10.89 -0.78 5.92
N GLU A 372 -9.72 -0.39 6.45
CA GLU A 372 -9.34 -0.67 7.83
C GLU A 372 -10.02 0.25 8.84
N CYS A 373 -10.46 1.45 8.42
CA CYS A 373 -10.95 2.51 9.28
C CYS A 373 -12.20 3.19 8.70
N ASP A 374 -12.89 3.94 9.53
CA ASP A 374 -14.04 4.75 9.12
C ASP A 374 -13.59 6.08 8.51
N LYS A 375 -12.43 6.60 8.94
CA LYS A 375 -11.82 7.83 8.40
C LYS A 375 -10.30 7.73 8.40
N LEU A 376 -9.67 8.10 7.26
CA LEU A 376 -8.24 8.28 7.15
C LEU A 376 -7.92 9.77 6.99
N ILE A 377 -7.11 10.30 7.90
CA ILE A 377 -6.56 11.65 7.85
C ILE A 377 -5.08 11.54 7.48
N ILE A 378 -4.67 12.24 6.44
CA ILE A 378 -3.28 12.35 6.04
C ILE A 378 -2.81 13.76 6.40
N TYR A 379 -1.86 13.86 7.31
CA TYR A 379 -1.28 15.13 7.74
C TYR A 379 0.17 15.22 7.29
N LYS A 380 0.45 16.21 6.47
CA LYS A 380 1.81 16.56 6.05
C LYS A 380 2.33 17.68 6.94
N GLN A 381 3.59 17.58 7.35
CA GLN A 381 4.28 18.66 8.07
C GLN A 381 4.84 19.72 7.14
#